data_43f184c606cc3d055656d9d70878606e
#
_entry.id   43f184c606cc3d055656d9d70878606e
#
_cell.length_a   1.000
_cell.length_b   1.000
_cell.length_c   1.000
_cell.angle_alpha   90.00
_cell.angle_beta   90.00
_cell.angle_gamma   90.00
#
_symmetry.space_group_name_H-M   'P 1'
#
loop_
_entity.id
_entity.type
_entity.pdbx_description
1 polymer ?
#
loop_
_entity_poly.entity_id
_entity_poly.type
_entity_poly.pdbx_seq_one_letter_code
_entity_poly.pdbx_strand_id
1 'polypeptide(L)'
;CVLFGDGAGAAVLSRKGEGPSLLGFRCGSDGANPSLLYQPAGGSRSPASAETIENREHYLRMNGREIFKSAVRVMEMASRELLKDHGMDPSEVDHYIPHQANVRIVESLANRLEVPLEKFFCNLEKHGNTSAASIPLALDEAFRAGTFKPGQLGLLVAFGAGLTWSAT
;
A
#
# COMPACT_ATOMS: atom_id res chain seq x y z
N CYS A 1 -6.51 -16.87 10.39
CA CYS A 1 -5.72 -15.65 10.47
C CYS A 1 -6.62 -14.43 10.26
N VAL A 2 -6.64 -13.50 11.22
CA VAL A 2 -7.55 -12.32 11.16
C VAL A 2 -6.89 -11.09 10.53
N LEU A 3 -5.63 -11.19 10.11
CA LEU A 3 -4.87 -10.03 9.63
C LEU A 3 -4.92 -9.88 8.11
N PHE A 4 -4.90 -10.97 7.37
CA PHE A 4 -4.83 -10.96 5.91
C PHE A 4 -6.00 -11.67 5.26
N GLY A 5 -6.46 -11.15 4.12
CA GLY A 5 -7.34 -11.83 3.16
C GLY A 5 -6.53 -12.43 2.01
N ASP A 6 -7.15 -13.35 1.28
CA ASP A 6 -6.59 -13.93 0.07
C ASP A 6 -6.96 -13.10 -1.16
N GLY A 7 -6.01 -12.91 -2.06
CA GLY A 7 -6.24 -12.15 -3.28
C GLY A 7 -5.07 -12.22 -4.23
N ALA A 8 -5.35 -11.99 -5.50
CA ALA A 8 -4.34 -11.86 -6.54
C ALA A 8 -4.71 -10.72 -7.49
N GLY A 9 -3.72 -10.05 -8.04
CA GLY A 9 -3.88 -9.01 -9.04
C GLY A 9 -2.70 -9.00 -10.00
N ALA A 10 -2.95 -8.61 -11.23
CA ALA A 10 -1.94 -8.50 -12.27
C ALA A 10 -2.15 -7.22 -13.08
N ALA A 11 -1.05 -6.63 -13.54
CA ALA A 11 -1.07 -5.49 -14.45
C ALA A 11 -0.11 -5.73 -15.61
N VAL A 12 -0.50 -5.30 -16.81
CA VAL A 12 0.35 -5.34 -17.99
C VAL A 12 0.85 -3.94 -18.28
N LEU A 13 2.17 -3.75 -18.22
CA LEU A 13 2.81 -2.51 -18.62
C LEU A 13 3.28 -2.61 -20.07
N SER A 14 2.93 -1.62 -20.88
CA SER A 14 3.29 -1.56 -22.30
C SER A 14 3.75 -0.16 -22.68
N ARG A 15 4.68 -0.08 -23.62
CA ARG A 15 5.09 1.21 -24.22
C ARG A 15 4.05 1.78 -25.18
N LYS A 16 3.13 0.95 -25.65
CA LYS A 16 2.07 1.32 -26.59
C LYS A 16 0.76 0.77 -26.07
N GLY A 17 -0.26 1.58 -25.97
CA GLY A 17 -1.59 1.16 -25.52
C GLY A 17 -2.53 2.34 -25.38
N GLU A 18 -3.81 2.03 -25.26
CA GLU A 18 -4.88 3.01 -25.04
C GLU A 18 -5.26 3.14 -23.56
N GLY A 19 -4.51 2.50 -22.68
CA GLY A 19 -4.75 2.51 -21.23
C GLY A 19 -4.21 3.77 -20.53
N PRO A 20 -4.40 3.85 -19.19
CA PRO A 20 -3.83 4.92 -18.38
C PRO A 20 -2.31 4.99 -18.49
N SER A 21 -1.77 6.19 -18.49
CA SER A 21 -0.32 6.41 -18.53
C SER A 21 0.26 6.44 -17.12
N LEU A 22 1.40 5.76 -16.92
CA LEU A 22 2.21 5.87 -15.73
C LEU A 22 3.06 7.15 -15.87
N LEU A 23 2.82 8.16 -15.02
CA LEU A 23 3.49 9.45 -15.11
C LEU A 23 4.80 9.49 -14.32
N GLY A 24 4.84 8.79 -13.19
CA GLY A 24 6.02 8.74 -12.33
C GLY A 24 5.88 7.74 -11.20
N PHE A 25 6.96 7.52 -10.49
CA PHE A 25 6.96 6.70 -9.27
C PHE A 25 8.06 7.11 -8.31
N ARG A 26 7.81 6.89 -7.04
CA ARG A 26 8.78 6.99 -5.96
C ARG A 26 8.76 5.73 -5.13
N CYS A 27 9.95 5.19 -4.83
CA CYS A 27 10.13 4.05 -3.94
C CYS A 27 11.15 4.40 -2.87
N GLY A 28 10.99 3.82 -1.69
CA GLY A 28 11.96 3.97 -0.62
C GLY A 28 11.95 2.77 0.33
N SER A 29 12.97 2.69 1.15
CA SER A 29 13.11 1.66 2.18
C SER A 29 13.82 2.19 3.42
N ASP A 30 13.47 1.62 4.57
CA ASP A 30 14.11 1.86 5.86
C ASP A 30 14.29 0.52 6.59
N GLY A 31 15.51 0.02 6.60
CA GLY A 31 15.89 -1.23 7.26
C GLY A 31 16.28 -1.09 8.74
N ALA A 32 16.11 0.09 9.34
CA ALA A 32 16.54 0.32 10.73
C ALA A 32 15.71 -0.46 11.77
N ASN A 33 14.46 -0.80 11.44
CA ASN A 33 13.53 -1.44 12.37
C ASN A 33 12.87 -2.70 11.79
N PRO A 34 13.65 -3.74 11.40
CA PRO A 34 13.11 -4.93 10.73
C PRO A 34 12.17 -5.74 11.62
N SER A 35 12.28 -5.60 12.96
CA SER A 35 11.43 -6.31 13.91
C SER A 35 10.02 -5.73 14.08
N LEU A 36 9.70 -4.62 13.43
CA LEU A 36 8.36 -4.04 13.51
C LEU A 36 7.30 -4.87 12.79
N LEU A 37 7.70 -5.55 11.69
CA LEU A 37 6.83 -6.44 10.92
C LEU A 37 7.70 -7.52 10.26
N TYR A 38 7.68 -8.74 10.79
CA TYR A 38 8.57 -9.82 10.36
C TYR A 38 8.05 -11.20 10.72
N GLN A 39 8.61 -12.22 10.08
CA GLN A 39 8.46 -13.62 10.46
C GLN A 39 9.79 -14.09 11.07
N PRO A 40 9.81 -14.56 12.35
CA PRO A 40 11.05 -14.90 13.04
C PRO A 40 11.85 -16.03 12.42
N ALA A 41 11.19 -17.10 11.95
CA ALA A 41 11.84 -18.27 11.38
C ALA A 41 11.22 -18.70 10.04
N GLY A 42 11.90 -19.61 9.33
CA GLY A 42 11.52 -20.10 8.00
C GLY A 42 12.37 -19.55 6.87
N GLY A 43 13.30 -18.63 7.17
CA GLY A 43 14.27 -18.08 6.22
C GLY A 43 15.70 -18.59 6.49
N SER A 44 16.66 -18.12 5.72
CA SER A 44 18.07 -18.54 5.82
C SER A 44 18.73 -18.19 7.15
N ARG A 45 18.30 -17.13 7.81
CA ARG A 45 18.83 -16.71 9.13
C ARG A 45 18.43 -17.67 10.24
N SER A 46 17.19 -18.18 10.20
CA SER A 46 16.63 -19.14 11.15
C SER A 46 15.79 -20.15 10.34
N PRO A 47 16.41 -21.23 9.82
CA PRO A 47 15.69 -22.25 9.06
C PRO A 47 14.61 -22.94 9.89
N ALA A 48 13.61 -23.51 9.20
CA ALA A 48 12.55 -24.28 9.86
C ALA A 48 13.13 -25.49 10.61
N SER A 49 12.69 -25.70 11.86
CA SER A 49 13.03 -26.82 12.70
C SER A 49 11.86 -27.19 13.59
N ALA A 50 11.93 -28.36 14.26
CA ALA A 50 10.92 -28.75 15.24
C ALA A 50 10.78 -27.69 16.35
N GLU A 51 11.90 -27.14 16.83
CA GLU A 51 11.95 -26.09 17.85
C GLU A 51 11.25 -24.80 17.38
N THR A 52 11.55 -24.32 16.17
CA THR A 52 10.93 -23.08 15.65
C THR A 52 9.43 -23.23 15.40
N ILE A 53 8.96 -24.46 15.12
CA ILE A 53 7.53 -24.77 15.00
C ILE A 53 6.89 -24.76 16.39
N GLU A 54 7.47 -25.41 17.37
CA GLU A 54 6.98 -25.44 18.75
C GLU A 54 6.90 -24.03 19.35
N ASN A 55 7.92 -23.18 19.10
CA ASN A 55 7.99 -21.80 19.53
C ASN A 55 7.09 -20.87 18.71
N ARG A 56 6.34 -21.36 17.72
CA ARG A 56 5.46 -20.58 16.84
C ARG A 56 6.18 -19.42 16.13
N GLU A 57 7.40 -19.63 15.69
CA GLU A 57 8.24 -18.61 15.04
C GLU A 57 7.93 -18.45 13.56
N HIS A 58 7.07 -19.29 12.99
CA HIS A 58 6.58 -19.20 11.60
C HIS A 58 5.36 -18.28 11.44
N TYR A 59 4.90 -17.65 12.53
CA TYR A 59 3.83 -16.66 12.48
C TYR A 59 4.38 -15.25 12.35
N LEU A 60 3.68 -14.44 11.58
CA LEU A 60 3.98 -13.02 11.43
C LEU A 60 3.86 -12.32 12.79
N ARG A 61 4.86 -11.53 13.14
CA ARG A 61 4.86 -10.65 14.32
C ARG A 61 4.84 -9.20 13.88
N MET A 62 4.03 -8.39 14.56
CA MET A 62 3.83 -7.00 14.20
C MET A 62 3.68 -6.12 15.44
N ASN A 63 4.40 -5.01 15.47
CA ASN A 63 4.13 -3.90 16.39
C ASN A 63 3.14 -2.94 15.72
N GLY A 64 1.84 -3.22 15.89
CA GLY A 64 0.78 -2.51 15.17
C GLY A 64 0.77 -1.00 15.38
N ARG A 65 1.13 -0.50 16.57
CA ARG A 65 1.17 0.93 16.87
C ARG A 65 2.28 1.65 16.10
N GLU A 66 3.48 1.10 16.10
CA GLU A 66 4.62 1.71 15.41
C GLU A 66 4.50 1.55 13.89
N ILE A 67 3.97 0.42 13.44
CA ILE A 67 3.64 0.18 12.02
C ILE A 67 2.62 1.21 11.52
N PHE A 68 1.53 1.47 12.29
CA PHE A 68 0.53 2.46 11.92
C PHE A 68 1.15 3.85 11.73
N LYS A 69 1.95 4.32 12.70
CA LYS A 69 2.61 5.63 12.62
C LYS A 69 3.55 5.73 11.43
N SER A 70 4.35 4.69 11.22
CA SER A 70 5.32 4.63 10.12
C SER A 70 4.59 4.60 8.77
N ALA A 71 3.55 3.78 8.61
CA ALA A 71 2.76 3.68 7.40
C ALA A 71 2.21 5.05 6.97
N VAL A 72 1.48 5.72 7.87
CA VAL A 72 0.88 7.03 7.56
C VAL A 72 1.95 8.06 7.19
N ARG A 73 3.06 8.10 7.94
CA ARG A 73 4.16 9.04 7.68
C ARG A 73 4.84 8.81 6.34
N VAL A 74 5.19 7.56 6.02
CA VAL A 74 5.94 7.28 4.77
C VAL A 74 5.05 7.36 3.53
N MET A 75 3.76 7.00 3.64
CA MET A 75 2.82 7.13 2.53
C MET A 75 2.52 8.61 2.23
N GLU A 76 2.33 9.45 3.27
CA GLU A 76 2.22 10.90 3.09
C GLU A 76 3.47 11.48 2.42
N MET A 77 4.65 11.17 2.95
CA MET A 77 5.92 11.64 2.42
C MET A 77 6.10 11.26 0.95
N ALA A 78 5.91 9.97 0.61
CA ALA A 78 6.07 9.48 -0.75
C ALA A 78 5.08 10.14 -1.73
N SER A 79 3.83 10.33 -1.29
CA SER A 79 2.81 11.02 -2.10
C SER A 79 3.19 12.48 -2.36
N ARG A 80 3.55 13.23 -1.32
CA ARG A 80 3.92 14.64 -1.45
C ARG A 80 5.19 14.83 -2.30
N GLU A 81 6.20 13.98 -2.10
CA GLU A 81 7.44 14.04 -2.88
C GLU A 81 7.20 13.75 -4.35
N LEU A 82 6.40 12.71 -4.66
CA LEU A 82 6.06 12.38 -6.05
C LEU A 82 5.31 13.53 -6.73
N LEU A 83 4.28 14.06 -6.07
CA LEU A 83 3.49 15.17 -6.60
C LEU A 83 4.35 16.44 -6.81
N LYS A 84 5.23 16.73 -5.85
CA LYS A 84 6.19 17.85 -5.96
C LYS A 84 7.12 17.71 -7.16
N ASP A 85 7.60 16.50 -7.48
CA ASP A 85 8.45 16.27 -8.66
C ASP A 85 7.72 16.60 -9.97
N HIS A 86 6.38 16.53 -9.95
CA HIS A 86 5.53 16.88 -11.08
C HIS A 86 4.91 18.29 -10.99
N GLY A 87 5.29 19.08 -9.97
CA GLY A 87 4.76 20.43 -9.76
C GLY A 87 3.29 20.46 -9.36
N MET A 88 2.80 19.40 -8.75
CA MET A 88 1.40 19.18 -8.38
C MET A 88 1.17 19.27 -6.87
N ASP A 89 -0.03 19.74 -6.50
CA ASP A 89 -0.54 19.71 -5.13
C ASP A 89 -1.42 18.45 -4.88
N PRO A 90 -1.48 17.91 -3.65
CA PRO A 90 -2.39 16.80 -3.34
C PRO A 90 -3.85 17.04 -3.71
N SER A 91 -4.33 18.28 -3.66
CA SER A 91 -5.71 18.63 -4.03
C SER A 91 -6.03 18.42 -5.52
N GLU A 92 -5.00 18.40 -6.39
CA GLU A 92 -5.14 18.21 -7.84
C GLU A 92 -5.33 16.75 -8.25
N VAL A 93 -5.04 15.80 -7.33
CA VAL A 93 -5.29 14.38 -7.56
C VAL A 93 -6.80 14.10 -7.47
N ASP A 94 -7.35 13.46 -8.49
CA ASP A 94 -8.78 13.10 -8.53
C ASP A 94 -9.09 11.91 -7.63
N HIS A 95 -8.24 10.88 -7.68
CA HIS A 95 -8.47 9.63 -6.94
C HIS A 95 -7.19 9.09 -6.30
N TYR A 96 -7.31 8.64 -5.06
CA TYR A 96 -6.27 7.95 -4.32
C TYR A 96 -6.61 6.47 -4.18
N ILE A 97 -5.66 5.58 -4.47
CA ILE A 97 -5.77 4.14 -4.23
C ILE A 97 -4.64 3.71 -3.29
N PRO A 98 -4.83 3.82 -1.98
CA PRO A 98 -3.85 3.37 -1.01
C PRO A 98 -3.87 1.85 -0.87
N HIS A 99 -2.79 1.28 -0.38
CA HIS A 99 -2.78 -0.08 0.14
C HIS A 99 -3.88 -0.27 1.19
N GLN A 100 -4.70 -1.31 1.02
CA GLN A 100 -5.86 -1.61 1.83
C GLN A 100 -5.48 -2.43 3.09
N ALA A 101 -4.74 -1.82 4.03
CA ALA A 101 -4.30 -2.49 5.25
C ALA A 101 -5.28 -2.29 6.41
N ASN A 102 -5.77 -1.07 6.58
CA ASN A 102 -6.62 -0.65 7.69
C ASN A 102 -7.28 0.69 7.33
N VAL A 103 -8.60 0.80 7.50
CA VAL A 103 -9.35 2.02 7.20
C VAL A 103 -8.81 3.25 7.92
N ARG A 104 -8.34 3.11 9.18
CA ARG A 104 -7.76 4.21 9.95
C ARG A 104 -6.48 4.77 9.34
N ILE A 105 -5.70 3.94 8.62
CA ILE A 105 -4.52 4.41 7.87
C ILE A 105 -4.98 5.30 6.72
N VAL A 106 -6.01 4.88 5.99
CA VAL A 106 -6.58 5.66 4.87
C VAL A 106 -7.11 7.00 5.36
N GLU A 107 -7.91 7.02 6.41
CA GLU A 107 -8.44 8.24 7.04
C GLU A 107 -7.32 9.18 7.52
N SER A 108 -6.28 8.60 8.17
CA SER A 108 -5.15 9.40 8.66
C SER A 108 -4.32 9.95 7.50
N LEU A 109 -4.18 9.22 6.41
CA LEU A 109 -3.49 9.68 5.20
C LEU A 109 -4.25 10.82 4.54
N ALA A 110 -5.58 10.68 4.37
CA ALA A 110 -6.44 11.73 3.84
C ALA A 110 -6.32 13.04 4.63
N ASN A 111 -6.41 12.94 5.96
CA ASN A 111 -6.24 14.09 6.86
C ASN A 111 -4.85 14.74 6.74
N ARG A 112 -3.78 13.97 6.62
CA ARG A 112 -2.42 14.50 6.50
C ARG A 112 -2.14 15.11 5.14
N LEU A 113 -2.73 14.57 4.08
CA LEU A 113 -2.65 15.16 2.75
C LEU A 113 -3.57 16.37 2.58
N GLU A 114 -4.47 16.62 3.55
CA GLU A 114 -5.50 17.65 3.51
C GLU A 114 -6.45 17.48 2.32
N VAL A 115 -6.79 16.22 2.03
CA VAL A 115 -7.62 15.83 0.90
C VAL A 115 -8.90 15.16 1.42
N PRO A 116 -10.08 15.46 0.83
CA PRO A 116 -11.33 14.81 1.20
C PRO A 116 -11.27 13.29 1.09
N LEU A 117 -11.82 12.58 2.08
CA LEU A 117 -11.79 11.12 2.14
C LEU A 117 -12.52 10.47 0.94
N GLU A 118 -13.48 11.15 0.35
CA GLU A 118 -14.24 10.73 -0.83
C GLU A 118 -13.38 10.52 -2.07
N LYS A 119 -12.18 11.13 -2.12
CA LYS A 119 -11.20 10.88 -3.17
C LYS A 119 -10.44 9.56 -2.99
N PHE A 120 -10.57 8.91 -1.83
CA PHE A 120 -9.87 7.65 -1.52
C PHE A 120 -10.78 6.46 -1.84
N PHE A 121 -10.38 5.65 -2.81
CA PHE A 121 -11.08 4.40 -3.09
C PHE A 121 -10.71 3.36 -2.04
N CYS A 122 -11.72 2.77 -1.40
CA CYS A 122 -11.55 1.75 -0.37
C CYS A 122 -12.49 0.57 -0.62
N ASN A 123 -11.91 -0.64 -0.67
CA ASN A 123 -12.66 -1.90 -0.78
C ASN A 123 -12.29 -2.90 0.32
N LEU A 124 -11.69 -2.40 1.40
CA LEU A 124 -11.22 -3.19 2.54
C LEU A 124 -12.34 -4.02 3.18
N GLU A 125 -13.55 -3.49 3.25
CA GLU A 125 -14.72 -4.18 3.82
C GLU A 125 -15.10 -5.46 3.07
N LYS A 126 -14.79 -5.53 1.76
CA LYS A 126 -15.08 -6.70 0.93
C LYS A 126 -13.97 -7.75 0.97
N HIS A 127 -12.71 -7.29 0.92
CA HIS A 127 -11.57 -8.16 0.65
C HIS A 127 -10.62 -8.30 1.84
N GLY A 128 -10.70 -7.39 2.82
CA GLY A 128 -9.70 -7.30 3.87
C GLY A 128 -8.34 -6.85 3.35
N ASN A 129 -7.31 -7.09 4.12
CA ASN A 129 -5.93 -6.82 3.73
C ASN A 129 -5.38 -7.97 2.87
N THR A 130 -5.44 -7.84 1.56
CA THR A 130 -4.90 -8.80 0.58
C THR A 130 -3.42 -8.56 0.23
N SER A 131 -2.68 -7.88 1.13
CA SER A 131 -1.24 -7.60 0.94
C SER A 131 -0.97 -6.88 -0.39
N ALA A 132 -0.03 -7.38 -1.21
CA ALA A 132 0.35 -6.78 -2.49
C ALA A 132 -0.81 -6.75 -3.52
N ALA A 133 -1.79 -7.63 -3.39
CA ALA A 133 -2.95 -7.66 -4.29
C ALA A 133 -3.95 -6.53 -4.02
N SER A 134 -3.86 -5.83 -2.89
CA SER A 134 -4.86 -4.84 -2.49
C SER A 134 -4.99 -3.66 -3.46
N ILE A 135 -3.88 -3.12 -3.95
CA ILE A 135 -3.90 -2.02 -4.93
C ILE A 135 -4.44 -2.48 -6.29
N PRO A 136 -3.94 -3.56 -6.93
CA PRO A 136 -4.50 -3.98 -8.20
C PRO A 136 -5.97 -4.40 -8.14
N LEU A 137 -6.43 -5.00 -7.03
CA LEU A 137 -7.86 -5.28 -6.83
C LEU A 137 -8.68 -4.00 -6.72
N ALA A 138 -8.23 -3.03 -5.90
CA ALA A 138 -8.91 -1.75 -5.77
C ALA A 138 -8.92 -0.96 -7.08
N LEU A 139 -7.81 -0.99 -7.82
CA LEU A 139 -7.70 -0.33 -9.12
C LEU A 139 -8.68 -0.93 -10.15
N ASP A 140 -8.72 -2.27 -10.28
CA ASP A 140 -9.65 -2.96 -11.18
C ASP A 140 -11.12 -2.65 -10.83
N GLU A 141 -11.47 -2.72 -9.55
CA GLU A 141 -12.83 -2.39 -9.11
C GLU A 141 -13.19 -0.92 -9.40
N ALA A 142 -12.28 0.02 -9.13
CA ALA A 142 -12.49 1.43 -9.41
C ALA A 142 -12.70 1.70 -10.91
N PHE A 143 -11.93 1.04 -11.77
CA PHE A 143 -12.12 1.11 -13.22
C PHE A 143 -13.47 0.52 -13.65
N ARG A 144 -13.82 -0.67 -13.19
CA ARG A 144 -15.11 -1.32 -13.52
C ARG A 144 -16.33 -0.54 -13.00
N ALA A 145 -16.19 0.12 -11.87
CA ALA A 145 -17.22 0.99 -11.30
C ALA A 145 -17.36 2.33 -12.05
N GLY A 146 -16.48 2.63 -13.01
CA GLY A 146 -16.47 3.91 -13.73
C GLY A 146 -16.04 5.10 -12.85
N THR A 147 -15.31 4.82 -11.77
CA THR A 147 -14.76 5.85 -10.88
C THR A 147 -13.78 6.75 -11.64
N PHE A 148 -12.91 6.15 -12.45
CA PHE A 148 -11.97 6.90 -13.28
C PHE A 148 -12.59 7.30 -14.61
N LYS A 149 -12.42 8.58 -14.97
CA LYS A 149 -12.78 9.14 -16.27
C LYS A 149 -11.52 9.50 -17.06
N PRO A 150 -11.58 9.52 -18.38
CA PRO A 150 -10.45 10.00 -19.20
C PRO A 150 -9.96 11.38 -18.76
N GLY A 151 -8.65 11.52 -18.62
CA GLY A 151 -8.01 12.77 -18.20
C GLY A 151 -7.89 12.95 -16.69
N GLN A 152 -8.47 12.07 -15.87
CA GLN A 152 -8.31 12.13 -14.43
C GLN A 152 -6.99 11.54 -13.95
N LEU A 153 -6.48 12.08 -12.84
CA LEU A 153 -5.24 11.67 -12.19
C LEU A 153 -5.53 10.76 -11.00
N GLY A 154 -4.88 9.59 -10.98
CA GLY A 154 -4.89 8.67 -9.85
C GLY A 154 -3.53 8.57 -9.19
N LEU A 155 -3.49 8.54 -7.86
CA LEU A 155 -2.28 8.29 -7.09
C LEU A 155 -2.43 6.99 -6.31
N LEU A 156 -1.54 6.03 -6.58
CA LEU A 156 -1.45 4.76 -5.87
C LEU A 156 -0.32 4.86 -4.85
N VAL A 157 -0.56 4.43 -3.61
CA VAL A 157 0.46 4.50 -2.57
C VAL A 157 0.42 3.29 -1.64
N ALA A 158 1.57 2.71 -1.38
CA ALA A 158 1.71 1.53 -0.54
C ALA A 158 2.86 1.65 0.46
N PHE A 159 2.76 0.81 1.45
CA PHE A 159 3.75 0.60 2.48
C PHE A 159 3.74 -0.89 2.87
N GLY A 160 4.89 -1.43 3.29
CA GLY A 160 5.01 -2.81 3.70
C GLY A 160 6.20 -3.07 4.62
N ALA A 161 6.38 -4.36 4.92
CA ALA A 161 7.53 -4.82 5.70
C ALA A 161 8.84 -4.44 5.03
N GLY A 162 9.83 -4.17 5.85
CA GLY A 162 11.16 -3.79 5.41
C GLY A 162 11.76 -2.74 6.34
N LEU A 163 11.23 -1.55 6.56
CA LEU A 163 10.02 -1.00 5.92
C LEU A 163 10.30 -0.61 4.47
N THR A 164 9.27 -0.73 3.63
CA THR A 164 9.33 -0.28 2.24
C THR A 164 8.07 0.52 1.89
N TRP A 165 8.16 1.43 0.95
CA TRP A 165 7.03 2.21 0.46
C TRP A 165 7.18 2.58 -1.01
N SER A 166 6.07 2.86 -1.64
CA SER A 166 6.03 3.37 -3.02
C SER A 166 4.82 4.26 -3.22
N ALA A 167 4.98 5.26 -4.08
CA ALA A 167 3.90 6.04 -4.67
C ALA A 167 4.06 6.08 -6.20
N THR A 168 2.95 6.07 -6.93
CA THR A 168 2.93 6.14 -8.38
C THR A 168 1.65 6.80 -8.88
#